data_4057299d3dced4b0433b612ac9ef07be
#
_entry.id   4057299d3dced4b0433b612ac9ef07be
#
_cell.length_a   1.000
_cell.length_b   1.000
_cell.length_c   1.000
_cell.angle_alpha   90.00
_cell.angle_beta   90.00
_cell.angle_gamma   90.00
#
_symmetry.space_group_name_H-M   'P 1'
#
loop_
_entity.id
_entity.type
_entity.pdbx_description
1 polymer ?
#
loop_
_entity_poly.entity_id
_entity_poly.type
_entity_poly.pdbx_seq_one_letter_code
_entity_poly.pdbx_strand_id
1 'polypeptide(L)'
;VVVPNLYIVEQPQADALRAFVERGGYLVVGPFSGVVDATEKVHDGGAPGLLRDLLGIEVDEQWPIADGLTEHIDYAGETLTVPSWSEWLEVDDDVEVRGTYASGELDGLPAVTRRAAGAGSAWYVSAMFDPSGLIPVFRDVLCSAGLPAREHTDVEVEVVTRADDTTDYTFYLNHGRTPVTFEIPAAAVDLLTGSRHEGRLELDRYGVAVLAAPRAESIPFATLIPVKEDA
;
A
#
# COMPACT_ATOMS: atom_id res chain seq x y z
N VAL A 1 8.03 -0.95 1.13
CA VAL A 1 7.62 -1.96 2.13
C VAL A 1 6.42 -1.43 2.88
N VAL A 2 5.41 -2.28 3.10
CA VAL A 2 4.23 -1.95 3.93
C VAL A 2 4.23 -2.84 5.16
N VAL A 3 4.06 -2.23 6.31
CA VAL A 3 4.00 -2.85 7.64
C VAL A 3 2.66 -2.45 8.26
N PRO A 4 1.56 -3.15 7.95
CA PRO A 4 0.23 -2.72 8.34
C PRO A 4 -0.01 -2.82 9.85
N ASN A 5 0.64 -3.77 10.51
CA ASN A 5 0.56 -4.02 11.94
C ASN A 5 1.74 -4.91 12.35
N LEU A 6 2.77 -4.32 12.92
CA LEU A 6 3.92 -5.04 13.46
C LEU A 6 3.97 -4.83 14.99
N TYR A 7 3.12 -5.54 15.69
CA TYR A 7 2.87 -5.34 17.13
C TYR A 7 4.13 -5.53 17.98
N ILE A 8 4.88 -6.61 17.73
CA ILE A 8 6.14 -6.93 18.39
C ILE A 8 7.29 -6.40 17.52
N VAL A 9 8.13 -5.52 18.07
CA VAL A 9 9.33 -5.02 17.38
C VAL A 9 10.53 -5.15 18.30
N GLU A 10 11.57 -5.79 17.80
CA GLU A 10 12.87 -5.85 18.45
C GLU A 10 13.92 -5.05 17.67
N GLN A 11 15.07 -4.78 18.28
CA GLN A 11 16.11 -3.96 17.69
C GLN A 11 16.55 -4.40 16.28
N PRO A 12 16.72 -5.73 15.97
CA PRO A 12 17.12 -6.14 14.62
C PRO A 12 16.10 -5.78 13.52
N GLN A 13 14.78 -5.85 13.82
CA GLN A 13 13.75 -5.46 12.86
C GLN A 13 13.73 -3.93 12.66
N ALA A 14 13.82 -3.16 13.74
CA ALA A 14 13.89 -1.70 13.67
C ALA A 14 15.12 -1.23 12.87
N ASP A 15 16.30 -1.83 13.12
CA ASP A 15 17.53 -1.53 12.39
C ASP A 15 17.42 -1.89 10.90
N ALA A 16 16.79 -3.03 10.56
CA ALA A 16 16.57 -3.44 9.19
C ALA A 16 15.64 -2.49 8.42
N LEU A 17 14.56 -2.05 9.06
CA LEU A 17 13.62 -1.07 8.49
C LEU A 17 14.27 0.31 8.33
N ARG A 18 15.01 0.77 9.32
CA ARG A 18 15.80 2.01 9.24
C ARG A 18 16.79 1.96 8.08
N ALA A 19 17.59 0.92 8.01
CA ALA A 19 18.59 0.75 6.95
C ALA A 19 17.93 0.62 5.55
N PHE A 20 16.73 0.05 5.45
CA PHE A 20 15.97 0.02 4.21
C PHE A 20 15.57 1.42 3.76
N VAL A 21 15.03 2.25 4.66
CA VAL A 21 14.63 3.63 4.35
C VAL A 21 15.84 4.49 3.99
N GLU A 22 16.91 4.44 4.79
CA GLU A 22 18.10 5.25 4.57
C GLU A 22 18.76 5.00 3.19
N ARG A 23 18.65 3.77 2.66
CA ARG A 23 19.13 3.42 1.30
C ARG A 23 18.18 3.78 0.17
N GLY A 24 17.11 4.53 0.44
CA GLY A 24 16.14 4.99 -0.57
C GLY A 24 14.84 4.21 -0.59
N GLY A 25 14.58 3.38 0.42
CA GLY A 25 13.32 2.65 0.56
C GLY A 25 12.17 3.54 1.02
N TYR A 26 10.96 3.18 0.61
CA TYR A 26 9.71 3.80 1.08
C TYR A 26 9.00 2.81 2.00
N LEU A 27 8.82 3.22 3.26
CA LEU A 27 8.21 2.43 4.32
C LEU A 27 6.86 3.04 4.70
N VAL A 28 5.82 2.23 4.75
CA VAL A 28 4.51 2.62 5.31
C VAL A 28 4.24 1.76 6.53
N VAL A 29 3.99 2.39 7.67
CA VAL A 29 3.70 1.74 8.94
C VAL A 29 2.28 2.09 9.36
N GLY A 30 1.50 1.09 9.74
CA GLY A 30 0.14 1.25 10.23
C GLY A 30 0.02 1.17 11.75
N PRO A 31 -1.21 1.29 12.27
CA PRO A 31 -1.52 1.26 13.70
C PRO A 31 -1.02 -0.02 14.38
N PHE A 32 -0.89 0.04 15.70
CA PHE A 32 -0.41 -1.07 16.53
C PHE A 32 0.99 -1.59 16.17
N SER A 33 1.81 -0.81 15.48
CA SER A 33 3.19 -1.20 15.21
C SER A 33 4.12 -0.71 16.33
N GLY A 34 5.06 -1.58 16.77
CA GLY A 34 6.04 -1.25 17.79
C GLY A 34 5.46 -1.02 19.18
N VAL A 35 4.42 -1.75 19.55
CA VAL A 35 3.78 -1.61 20.86
C VAL A 35 4.56 -2.30 21.96
N VAL A 36 5.04 -3.54 21.70
CA VAL A 36 5.72 -4.36 22.71
C VAL A 36 7.00 -4.99 22.15
N ASP A 37 7.87 -5.44 23.07
CA ASP A 37 9.02 -6.29 22.78
C ASP A 37 8.64 -7.79 22.73
N ALA A 38 9.61 -8.68 22.50
CA ALA A 38 9.39 -10.12 22.41
C ALA A 38 8.92 -10.77 23.73
N THR A 39 8.98 -10.06 24.85
CA THR A 39 8.46 -10.52 26.15
C THR A 39 7.06 -9.96 26.43
N GLU A 40 6.46 -9.30 25.44
CA GLU A 40 5.17 -8.60 25.54
C GLU A 40 5.19 -7.42 26.54
N LYS A 41 6.36 -6.90 26.85
CA LYS A 41 6.50 -5.66 27.61
C LYS A 41 6.32 -4.48 26.68
N VAL A 42 5.45 -3.53 27.03
CA VAL A 42 5.28 -2.26 26.33
C VAL A 42 6.62 -1.52 26.29
N HIS A 43 7.00 -1.00 25.14
CA HIS A 43 8.21 -0.20 25.00
C HIS A 43 8.16 1.04 25.90
N ASP A 44 9.28 1.40 26.51
CA ASP A 44 9.39 2.61 27.31
C ASP A 44 9.07 3.83 26.43
N GLY A 45 8.10 4.65 26.84
CA GLY A 45 7.58 5.77 26.04
C GLY A 45 6.45 5.42 25.06
N GLY A 46 5.95 4.17 25.05
CA GLY A 46 4.79 3.79 24.26
C GLY A 46 5.10 3.48 22.78
N ALA A 47 4.05 3.38 21.97
CA ALA A 47 4.15 3.14 20.53
C ALA A 47 4.63 4.40 19.78
N PRO A 48 5.32 4.24 18.65
CA PRO A 48 5.72 3.02 17.97
C PRO A 48 7.07 2.45 18.44
N GLY A 49 7.43 2.62 19.70
CA GLY A 49 8.60 2.02 20.33
C GLY A 49 9.90 2.31 19.60
N LEU A 50 10.61 1.26 19.18
CA LEU A 50 11.89 1.36 18.48
C LEU A 50 11.82 2.00 17.08
N LEU A 51 10.60 2.22 16.54
CA LEU A 51 10.38 2.90 15.26
C LEU A 51 10.19 4.42 15.42
N ARG A 52 10.08 4.93 16.64
CA ARG A 52 9.83 6.34 16.94
C ARG A 52 10.78 7.28 16.21
N ASP A 53 12.11 7.08 16.37
CA ASP A 53 13.13 7.94 15.75
C ASP A 53 13.11 7.87 14.22
N LEU A 54 12.67 6.76 13.63
CA LEU A 54 12.55 6.62 12.17
C LEU A 54 11.31 7.36 11.64
N LEU A 55 10.21 7.27 12.36
CA LEU A 55 8.93 7.84 11.96
C LEU A 55 8.76 9.30 12.42
N GLY A 56 9.46 9.71 13.49
CA GLY A 56 9.33 11.05 14.11
C GLY A 56 7.97 11.26 14.74
N ILE A 57 7.37 10.20 15.29
CA ILE A 57 6.06 10.29 15.93
C ILE A 57 6.01 9.53 17.25
N GLU A 58 5.10 9.93 18.11
CA GLU A 58 4.68 9.20 19.31
C GLU A 58 3.17 9.02 19.26
N VAL A 59 2.69 7.84 19.63
CA VAL A 59 1.26 7.60 19.83
C VAL A 59 0.94 7.92 21.28
N ASP A 60 0.29 9.06 21.51
CA ASP A 60 -0.11 9.50 22.84
C ASP A 60 -1.29 8.68 23.35
N GLU A 61 -2.34 8.55 22.54
CA GLU A 61 -3.52 7.76 22.86
C GLU A 61 -4.00 6.90 21.70
N GLN A 62 -4.52 5.72 22.07
CA GLN A 62 -5.25 4.82 21.18
C GLN A 62 -6.74 5.13 21.27
N TRP A 63 -7.38 5.41 20.13
CA TRP A 63 -8.73 5.95 20.05
C TRP A 63 -9.68 5.03 19.29
N PRO A 64 -10.28 4.03 19.96
CA PRO A 64 -11.25 3.15 19.32
C PRO A 64 -12.54 3.89 18.99
N ILE A 65 -13.05 3.71 17.78
CA ILE A 65 -14.32 4.29 17.33
C ILE A 65 -15.44 3.31 17.67
N ALA A 66 -16.50 3.80 18.34
CA ALA A 66 -17.62 2.95 18.73
C ALA A 66 -18.42 2.47 17.50
N ASP A 67 -19.03 1.29 17.61
CA ASP A 67 -19.84 0.70 16.55
C ASP A 67 -20.91 1.66 16.04
N GLY A 68 -20.97 1.80 14.71
CA GLY A 68 -21.92 2.68 14.03
C GLY A 68 -21.51 4.15 13.97
N LEU A 69 -20.36 4.51 14.55
CA LEU A 69 -19.74 5.82 14.34
C LEU A 69 -18.62 5.72 13.32
N THR A 70 -18.26 6.86 12.74
CA THR A 70 -17.13 7.01 11.82
C THR A 70 -16.44 8.33 12.09
N GLU A 71 -15.13 8.36 11.91
CA GLU A 71 -14.35 9.58 11.82
C GLU A 71 -13.88 9.81 10.38
N HIS A 72 -13.38 11.00 10.13
CA HIS A 72 -12.93 11.41 8.82
C HIS A 72 -11.52 11.98 8.89
N ILE A 73 -10.78 11.82 7.79
CA ILE A 73 -9.47 12.41 7.61
C ILE A 73 -9.46 13.18 6.30
N ASP A 74 -9.02 14.43 6.34
CA ASP A 74 -8.72 15.21 5.15
C ASP A 74 -7.33 14.85 4.66
N TYR A 75 -7.25 14.30 3.44
CA TYR A 75 -6.02 13.87 2.81
C TYR A 75 -5.96 14.35 1.35
N ALA A 76 -5.05 15.26 1.02
CA ALA A 76 -4.86 15.77 -0.33
C ALA A 76 -6.14 16.28 -1.04
N GLY A 77 -7.10 16.80 -0.27
CA GLY A 77 -8.39 17.31 -0.76
C GLY A 77 -9.47 16.24 -0.92
N GLU A 78 -9.19 15.01 -0.52
CA GLU A 78 -10.17 13.91 -0.41
C GLU A 78 -10.51 13.67 1.07
N THR A 79 -11.75 13.31 1.38
CA THR A 79 -12.18 12.91 2.72
C THR A 79 -12.19 11.40 2.82
N LEU A 80 -11.34 10.87 3.70
CA LEU A 80 -11.21 9.43 3.94
C LEU A 80 -12.05 9.03 5.15
N THR A 81 -12.71 7.87 5.09
CA THR A 81 -13.55 7.34 6.16
C THR A 81 -12.77 6.38 7.06
N VAL A 82 -12.89 6.58 8.37
CA VAL A 82 -12.26 5.77 9.42
C VAL A 82 -13.37 5.11 10.25
N PRO A 83 -13.61 3.79 10.05
CA PRO A 83 -14.77 3.13 10.67
C PRO A 83 -14.52 2.54 12.06
N SER A 84 -13.27 2.37 12.51
CA SER A 84 -13.02 1.54 13.68
C SER A 84 -11.92 2.01 14.64
N TRP A 85 -10.85 2.61 14.13
CA TRP A 85 -9.68 2.90 14.93
C TRP A 85 -8.94 4.14 14.47
N SER A 86 -8.56 4.97 15.41
CA SER A 86 -7.69 6.14 15.28
C SER A 86 -6.63 6.15 16.37
N GLU A 87 -5.61 6.97 16.21
CA GLU A 87 -4.57 7.22 17.21
C GLU A 87 -4.25 8.71 17.26
N TRP A 88 -4.10 9.24 18.46
CA TRP A 88 -3.57 10.58 18.69
C TRP A 88 -2.06 10.56 18.49
N LEU A 89 -1.54 11.37 17.57
CA LEU A 89 -0.11 11.47 17.29
C LEU A 89 0.46 12.78 17.79
N GLU A 90 1.57 12.69 18.51
CA GLU A 90 2.54 13.78 18.65
C GLU A 90 3.60 13.60 17.55
N VAL A 91 4.04 14.71 16.92
CA VAL A 91 4.95 14.68 15.78
C VAL A 91 6.15 15.59 15.98
N ASP A 92 7.33 15.18 15.54
CA ASP A 92 8.54 15.99 15.55
C ASP A 92 8.46 17.14 14.52
N ASP A 93 9.23 18.20 14.70
CA ASP A 93 9.23 19.40 13.83
C ASP A 93 9.62 19.12 12.37
N ASP A 94 10.36 18.04 12.11
CA ASP A 94 10.82 17.64 10.77
C ASP A 94 9.89 16.62 10.08
N VAL A 95 8.74 16.33 10.68
CA VAL A 95 7.72 15.46 10.11
C VAL A 95 6.72 16.25 9.30
N GLU A 96 6.49 15.80 8.07
CA GLU A 96 5.47 16.35 7.19
C GLU A 96 4.10 15.71 7.49
N VAL A 97 3.12 16.49 7.91
CA VAL A 97 1.74 16.05 8.07
C VAL A 97 1.07 16.04 6.69
N ARG A 98 0.67 14.86 6.22
CA ARG A 98 0.05 14.63 4.92
C ARG A 98 -1.47 14.58 4.97
N GLY A 99 -2.02 14.20 6.12
CA GLY A 99 -3.45 14.17 6.38
C GLY A 99 -3.75 14.46 7.85
N THR A 100 -4.89 15.09 8.08
CA THR A 100 -5.36 15.48 9.41
C THR A 100 -6.75 14.92 9.66
N TYR A 101 -7.04 14.60 10.91
CA TYR A 101 -8.42 14.30 11.29
C TYR A 101 -9.32 15.51 11.04
N ALA A 102 -10.53 15.26 10.55
CA ALA A 102 -11.52 16.28 10.16
C ALA A 102 -12.85 16.10 10.89
N SER A 103 -12.87 15.30 11.96
CA SER A 103 -14.04 15.10 12.80
C SER A 103 -13.66 14.44 14.12
N GLY A 104 -14.60 14.48 15.08
CA GLY A 104 -14.43 13.83 16.38
C GLY A 104 -13.52 14.59 17.33
N GLU A 105 -13.02 13.91 18.34
CA GLU A 105 -12.15 14.48 19.37
C GLU A 105 -10.73 14.76 18.85
N LEU A 106 -10.32 14.07 17.76
CA LEU A 106 -9.01 14.24 17.14
C LEU A 106 -8.97 15.32 16.05
N ASP A 107 -10.07 16.06 15.83
CA ASP A 107 -10.18 17.08 14.77
C ASP A 107 -8.99 18.04 14.77
N GLY A 108 -8.35 18.18 13.59
CA GLY A 108 -7.16 18.99 13.37
C GLY A 108 -5.84 18.32 13.72
N LEU A 109 -5.83 17.15 14.37
CA LEU A 109 -4.61 16.43 14.72
C LEU A 109 -4.03 15.65 13.54
N PRO A 110 -2.69 15.37 13.53
CA PRO A 110 -2.06 14.57 12.50
C PRO A 110 -2.63 13.16 12.40
N ALA A 111 -2.89 12.68 11.18
CA ALA A 111 -3.42 11.34 10.94
C ALA A 111 -2.54 10.52 9.98
N VAL A 112 -2.00 11.15 8.95
CA VAL A 112 -1.04 10.53 8.04
C VAL A 112 0.19 11.41 7.99
N THR A 113 1.35 10.82 8.28
CA THR A 113 2.62 11.55 8.35
C THR A 113 3.67 10.96 7.42
N ARG A 114 4.66 11.78 7.07
CA ARG A 114 5.83 11.37 6.30
C ARG A 114 7.08 12.02 6.88
N ARG A 115 8.13 11.23 7.05
CA ARG A 115 9.46 11.73 7.41
C ARG A 115 10.49 11.28 6.38
N ALA A 116 11.32 12.19 5.91
CA ALA A 116 12.47 11.86 5.09
C ALA A 116 13.60 11.29 5.97
N ALA A 117 14.21 10.19 5.55
CA ALA A 117 15.35 9.61 6.23
C ALA A 117 16.34 9.03 5.22
N GLY A 118 17.56 9.59 5.19
CA GLY A 118 18.56 9.25 4.18
C GLY A 118 18.06 9.56 2.77
N ALA A 119 18.05 8.57 1.87
CA ALA A 119 17.56 8.71 0.50
C ALA A 119 16.09 8.31 0.31
N GLY A 120 15.43 7.82 1.37
CA GLY A 120 14.05 7.35 1.33
C GLY A 120 13.10 8.13 2.24
N SER A 121 11.97 7.52 2.57
CA SER A 121 11.00 8.10 3.50
C SER A 121 10.22 7.03 4.27
N ALA A 122 9.86 7.36 5.50
CA ALA A 122 8.98 6.59 6.36
C ALA A 122 7.63 7.32 6.52
N TRP A 123 6.56 6.57 6.40
CA TRP A 123 5.18 7.05 6.53
C TRP A 123 4.52 6.35 7.69
N TYR A 124 3.70 7.07 8.41
CA TYR A 124 2.81 6.49 9.42
C TYR A 124 1.36 6.81 9.11
N VAL A 125 0.52 5.81 9.26
CA VAL A 125 -0.94 5.92 9.10
C VAL A 125 -1.57 5.55 10.43
N SER A 126 -2.15 6.52 11.13
CA SER A 126 -2.67 6.35 12.50
C SER A 126 -4.10 5.82 12.58
N ALA A 127 -4.68 5.43 11.44
CA ALA A 127 -6.07 5.04 11.37
C ALA A 127 -6.28 3.76 10.58
N MET A 128 -7.34 3.03 10.91
CA MET A 128 -7.82 1.91 10.11
C MET A 128 -8.88 2.42 9.14
N PHE A 129 -8.50 2.59 7.88
CA PHE A 129 -9.41 2.98 6.81
C PHE A 129 -10.27 1.82 6.33
N ASP A 130 -11.36 2.14 5.68
CA ASP A 130 -11.95 1.23 4.72
C ASP A 130 -10.98 1.01 3.52
N PRO A 131 -11.18 -0.04 2.69
CA PRO A 131 -10.26 -0.31 1.59
C PRO A 131 -10.10 0.86 0.59
N SER A 132 -11.12 1.69 0.42
CA SER A 132 -11.08 2.84 -0.47
C SER A 132 -10.20 3.97 0.05
N GLY A 133 -10.17 4.16 1.36
CA GLY A 133 -9.36 5.19 2.02
C GLY A 133 -7.85 4.97 1.91
N LEU A 134 -7.40 3.74 1.69
CA LEU A 134 -5.98 3.45 1.47
C LEU A 134 -5.47 3.86 0.08
N ILE A 135 -6.36 3.97 -0.91
CA ILE A 135 -5.98 4.23 -2.31
C ILE A 135 -5.25 5.58 -2.46
N PRO A 136 -5.76 6.72 -1.95
CA PRO A 136 -5.06 8.00 -2.06
C PRO A 136 -3.69 7.99 -1.37
N VAL A 137 -3.61 7.38 -0.20
CA VAL A 137 -2.36 7.28 0.57
C VAL A 137 -1.31 6.49 -0.21
N PHE A 138 -1.64 5.29 -0.70
CA PHE A 138 -0.70 4.48 -1.47
C PHE A 138 -0.36 5.09 -2.83
N ARG A 139 -1.29 5.80 -3.47
CA ARG A 139 -0.99 6.59 -4.68
C ARG A 139 0.11 7.62 -4.42
N ASP A 140 0.01 8.37 -3.32
CA ASP A 140 1.00 9.36 -2.94
C ASP A 140 2.37 8.72 -2.62
N VAL A 141 2.38 7.61 -1.85
CA VAL A 141 3.61 6.85 -1.57
C VAL A 141 4.28 6.35 -2.86
N LEU A 142 3.51 5.77 -3.78
CA LEU A 142 4.02 5.26 -5.06
C LEU A 142 4.56 6.40 -5.94
N CYS A 143 3.82 7.52 -6.05
CA CYS A 143 4.27 8.70 -6.77
C CYS A 143 5.57 9.26 -6.18
N SER A 144 5.66 9.33 -4.85
CA SER A 144 6.86 9.78 -4.14
C SER A 144 8.06 8.86 -4.39
N ALA A 145 7.81 7.57 -4.59
CA ALA A 145 8.82 6.56 -4.93
C ALA A 145 9.18 6.53 -6.43
N GLY A 146 8.58 7.40 -7.25
CA GLY A 146 8.76 7.40 -8.70
C GLY A 146 8.16 6.17 -9.39
N LEU A 147 7.25 5.46 -8.72
CA LEU A 147 6.54 4.31 -9.25
C LEU A 147 5.18 4.75 -9.81
N PRO A 148 4.76 4.19 -10.97
CA PRO A 148 3.43 4.50 -11.50
C PRO A 148 2.36 3.96 -10.55
N ALA A 149 1.47 4.85 -10.10
CA ALA A 149 0.24 4.41 -9.47
C ALA A 149 -0.66 3.81 -10.57
N ARG A 150 -1.06 2.56 -10.41
CA ARG A 150 -2.06 1.98 -11.31
C ARG A 150 -3.40 2.61 -11.01
N GLU A 151 -4.14 2.99 -12.04
CA GLU A 151 -5.53 3.36 -11.85
C GLU A 151 -6.28 2.15 -11.29
N HIS A 152 -7.12 2.40 -10.28
CA HIS A 152 -8.02 1.39 -9.76
C HIS A 152 -9.02 1.06 -10.89
N THR A 153 -8.94 -0.16 -11.39
CA THR A 153 -9.94 -0.65 -12.35
C THR A 153 -11.08 -1.27 -11.54
N ASP A 154 -12.32 -0.94 -11.90
CA ASP A 154 -13.54 -1.56 -11.33
C ASP A 154 -13.64 -3.07 -11.62
N VAL A 155 -12.60 -3.64 -12.18
CA VAL A 155 -12.54 -5.05 -12.57
C VAL A 155 -11.79 -5.83 -11.49
N GLU A 156 -12.43 -6.86 -10.96
CA GLU A 156 -11.87 -7.78 -9.97
C GLU A 156 -10.76 -8.67 -10.58
N VAL A 157 -9.76 -8.05 -11.21
CA VAL A 157 -8.63 -8.78 -11.80
C VAL A 157 -7.32 -8.33 -11.18
N GLU A 158 -6.59 -9.30 -10.69
CA GLU A 158 -5.22 -9.11 -10.26
C GLU A 158 -4.26 -9.41 -11.41
N VAL A 159 -3.30 -8.51 -11.65
CA VAL A 159 -2.25 -8.70 -12.65
C VAL A 159 -0.90 -8.53 -11.97
N VAL A 160 -0.11 -9.59 -11.96
CA VAL A 160 1.22 -9.61 -11.36
C VAL A 160 2.26 -9.97 -12.42
N THR A 161 3.36 -9.24 -12.48
CA THR A 161 4.47 -9.55 -13.38
C THR A 161 5.70 -9.98 -12.59
N ARG A 162 6.38 -10.99 -13.09
CA ARG A 162 7.70 -11.47 -12.67
C ARG A 162 8.58 -11.57 -13.89
N ALA A 163 9.88 -11.51 -13.72
CA ALA A 163 10.83 -11.62 -14.82
C ALA A 163 12.06 -12.43 -14.41
N ASP A 164 12.61 -13.15 -15.35
CA ASP A 164 13.99 -13.61 -15.33
C ASP A 164 14.85 -12.79 -16.31
N ASP A 165 16.04 -13.25 -16.64
CA ASP A 165 16.97 -12.51 -17.52
C ASP A 165 16.43 -12.34 -18.96
N THR A 166 15.53 -13.19 -19.41
CA THR A 166 15.09 -13.30 -20.82
C THR A 166 13.59 -13.22 -21.03
N THR A 167 12.80 -13.43 -19.97
CA THR A 167 11.35 -13.65 -20.08
C THR A 167 10.60 -12.87 -19.04
N ASP A 168 9.53 -12.22 -19.45
CA ASP A 168 8.51 -11.64 -18.58
C ASP A 168 7.35 -12.62 -18.42
N TYR A 169 6.95 -12.88 -17.19
CA TYR A 169 5.82 -13.72 -16.82
C TYR A 169 4.72 -12.85 -16.24
N THR A 170 3.58 -12.78 -16.91
CA THR A 170 2.43 -12.02 -16.43
C THR A 170 1.32 -12.96 -16.01
N PHE A 171 0.94 -12.86 -14.74
CA PHE A 171 -0.15 -13.62 -14.12
C PHE A 171 -1.41 -12.76 -14.17
N TYR A 172 -2.46 -13.28 -14.76
CA TYR A 172 -3.79 -12.69 -14.78
C TYR A 172 -4.73 -13.56 -13.96
N LEU A 173 -5.34 -13.00 -12.92
CA LEU A 173 -6.27 -13.71 -12.06
C LEU A 173 -7.60 -12.95 -12.02
N ASN A 174 -8.64 -13.54 -12.58
CA ASN A 174 -9.98 -12.99 -12.49
C ASN A 174 -10.66 -13.49 -11.21
N HIS A 175 -10.76 -12.65 -10.20
CA HIS A 175 -11.48 -12.94 -8.95
C HIS A 175 -12.99 -12.75 -9.08
N GLY A 176 -13.42 -12.16 -10.20
CA GLY A 176 -14.81 -11.84 -10.48
C GLY A 176 -15.64 -13.05 -10.97
N ARG A 177 -16.94 -12.86 -10.94
CA ARG A 177 -17.92 -13.85 -11.38
C ARG A 177 -18.33 -13.72 -12.86
N THR A 178 -17.84 -12.69 -13.52
CA THR A 178 -18.08 -12.41 -14.94
C THR A 178 -16.81 -12.61 -15.75
N PRO A 179 -16.89 -13.08 -17.01
CA PRO A 179 -15.76 -13.09 -17.92
C PRO A 179 -15.21 -11.68 -18.13
N VAL A 180 -13.89 -11.57 -18.34
CA VAL A 180 -13.20 -10.31 -18.61
C VAL A 180 -12.27 -10.47 -19.80
N THR A 181 -12.04 -9.37 -20.52
CA THR A 181 -11.15 -9.34 -21.67
C THR A 181 -10.09 -8.26 -21.47
N PHE A 182 -8.85 -8.57 -21.86
CA PHE A 182 -7.71 -7.67 -21.81
C PHE A 182 -7.05 -7.53 -23.16
N GLU A 183 -6.52 -6.35 -23.43
CA GLU A 183 -5.50 -6.20 -24.46
C GLU A 183 -4.13 -6.58 -23.88
N ILE A 184 -3.42 -7.44 -24.58
CA ILE A 184 -2.06 -7.83 -24.23
C ILE A 184 -1.07 -7.14 -25.19
N PRO A 185 0.00 -6.49 -24.67
CA PRO A 185 0.86 -5.63 -25.49
C PRO A 185 1.76 -6.38 -26.46
N ALA A 186 1.95 -7.68 -26.24
CA ALA A 186 2.83 -8.51 -27.06
C ALA A 186 2.31 -9.95 -27.16
N ALA A 187 2.69 -10.64 -28.21
CA ALA A 187 2.40 -12.07 -28.35
C ALA A 187 3.05 -12.86 -27.22
N ALA A 188 2.29 -13.71 -26.56
CA ALA A 188 2.72 -14.48 -25.42
C ALA A 188 2.17 -15.92 -25.47
N VAL A 189 2.83 -16.82 -24.74
CA VAL A 189 2.37 -18.20 -24.56
C VAL A 189 1.80 -18.35 -23.16
N ASP A 190 0.58 -18.85 -23.05
CA ASP A 190 0.01 -19.23 -21.77
C ASP A 190 0.63 -20.55 -21.30
N LEU A 191 1.35 -20.50 -20.20
CA LEU A 191 2.07 -21.66 -19.63
C LEU A 191 1.14 -22.72 -19.05
N LEU A 192 -0.12 -22.39 -18.76
CA LEU A 192 -1.11 -23.33 -18.21
C LEU A 192 -1.75 -24.18 -19.32
N THR A 193 -1.99 -23.58 -20.48
CA THR A 193 -2.71 -24.22 -21.59
C THR A 193 -1.83 -24.55 -22.77
N GLY A 194 -0.67 -23.91 -22.90
CA GLY A 194 0.19 -23.95 -24.09
C GLY A 194 -0.32 -23.10 -25.27
N SER A 195 -1.43 -22.40 -25.09
CA SER A 195 -2.03 -21.56 -26.13
C SER A 195 -1.22 -20.30 -26.38
N ARG A 196 -1.18 -19.84 -27.64
CA ARG A 196 -0.59 -18.56 -27.97
C ARG A 196 -1.66 -17.49 -28.04
N HIS A 197 -1.43 -16.38 -27.37
CA HIS A 197 -2.28 -15.21 -27.38
C HIS A 197 -1.56 -14.04 -28.05
N GLU A 198 -2.31 -13.25 -28.82
CA GLU A 198 -1.83 -12.05 -29.49
C GLU A 198 -2.94 -11.00 -29.52
N GLY A 199 -2.64 -9.81 -28.97
CA GLY A 199 -3.55 -8.68 -28.91
C GLY A 199 -4.67 -8.80 -27.87
N ARG A 200 -5.26 -9.98 -27.66
CA ARG A 200 -6.41 -10.17 -26.78
C ARG A 200 -6.28 -11.41 -25.91
N LEU A 201 -6.66 -11.28 -24.62
CA LEU A 201 -6.80 -12.37 -23.66
C LEU A 201 -8.21 -12.34 -23.07
N GLU A 202 -8.93 -13.46 -23.16
CA GLU A 202 -10.20 -13.66 -22.48
C GLU A 202 -10.00 -14.57 -21.28
N LEU A 203 -10.54 -14.18 -20.13
CA LEU A 203 -10.59 -14.98 -18.92
C LEU A 203 -12.05 -15.18 -18.50
N ASP A 204 -12.43 -16.43 -18.34
CA ASP A 204 -13.70 -16.79 -17.73
C ASP A 204 -13.78 -16.31 -16.26
N ARG A 205 -14.98 -16.45 -15.67
CA ARG A 205 -15.13 -16.27 -14.22
C ARG A 205 -14.13 -17.13 -13.47
N TYR A 206 -13.42 -16.55 -12.50
CA TYR A 206 -12.35 -17.21 -11.76
C TYR A 206 -11.23 -17.78 -12.64
N GLY A 207 -11.14 -17.30 -13.88
CA GLY A 207 -10.12 -17.71 -14.85
C GLY A 207 -8.73 -17.23 -14.45
N VAL A 208 -7.75 -18.02 -14.81
CA VAL A 208 -6.32 -17.70 -14.60
C VAL A 208 -5.57 -17.94 -15.89
N ALA A 209 -4.64 -17.04 -16.23
CA ALA A 209 -3.65 -17.25 -17.28
C ALA A 209 -2.26 -16.83 -16.77
N VAL A 210 -1.25 -17.53 -17.24
CA VAL A 210 0.16 -17.20 -16.97
C VAL A 210 0.87 -17.02 -18.31
N LEU A 211 1.00 -15.79 -18.73
CA LEU A 211 1.59 -15.46 -20.02
C LEU A 211 3.10 -15.27 -19.92
N ALA A 212 3.84 -16.01 -20.75
CA ALA A 212 5.26 -15.83 -20.93
C ALA A 212 5.55 -15.13 -22.25
N ALA A 213 6.29 -14.05 -22.22
CA ALA A 213 6.74 -13.28 -23.38
C ALA A 213 8.25 -12.98 -23.28
N PRO A 214 8.98 -12.85 -24.40
CA PRO A 214 10.35 -12.38 -24.37
C PRO A 214 10.43 -11.03 -23.65
N ARG A 215 11.41 -10.88 -22.77
CA ARG A 215 11.65 -9.64 -22.07
C ARG A 215 12.00 -8.54 -23.07
N ALA A 216 11.18 -7.51 -23.15
CA ALA A 216 11.50 -6.35 -23.95
C ALA A 216 12.54 -5.50 -23.22
N GLU A 217 13.58 -5.05 -23.92
CA GLU A 217 14.52 -4.06 -23.37
C GLU A 217 13.71 -2.80 -23.00
N SER A 218 13.56 -2.58 -21.68
CA SER A 218 12.92 -1.42 -21.07
C SER A 218 11.55 -1.01 -21.65
N ILE A 219 10.50 -1.80 -21.38
CA ILE A 219 9.14 -1.25 -21.39
C ILE A 219 8.81 -0.88 -19.96
N PRO A 220 8.57 0.41 -19.63
CA PRO A 220 7.96 0.75 -18.37
C PRO A 220 6.62 0.03 -18.30
N PHE A 221 6.30 -0.55 -17.16
CA PHE A 221 5.08 -1.30 -16.86
C PHE A 221 3.90 -0.86 -17.74
N ALA A 222 3.52 -1.69 -18.72
CA ALA A 222 2.47 -1.35 -19.64
C ALA A 222 1.15 -1.16 -18.87
N THR A 223 0.50 -0.06 -19.13
CA THR A 223 -0.83 0.27 -18.59
C THR A 223 -1.81 -0.73 -19.21
N LEU A 224 -2.19 -1.76 -18.44
CA LEU A 224 -3.24 -2.68 -18.86
C LEU A 224 -4.57 -2.00 -18.57
N ILE A 225 -5.18 -1.46 -19.60
CA ILE A 225 -6.52 -0.89 -19.55
C ILE A 225 -7.50 -2.01 -19.89
N PRO A 226 -8.43 -2.40 -18.98
CA PRO A 226 -9.49 -3.31 -19.34
C PRO A 226 -10.38 -2.67 -20.40
N VAL A 227 -10.64 -3.40 -21.49
CA VAL A 227 -11.58 -2.94 -22.52
C VAL A 227 -12.99 -3.14 -21.99
N LYS A 228 -13.71 -2.04 -21.70
CA LYS A 228 -15.17 -2.09 -21.49
C LYS A 228 -15.80 -2.31 -22.85
N GLU A 229 -16.51 -3.43 -23.05
CA GLU A 229 -17.48 -3.51 -24.14
C GLU A 229 -18.65 -2.59 -23.79
N ASP A 230 -18.87 -1.56 -24.60
CA ASP A 230 -20.06 -0.73 -24.51
C ASP A 230 -21.30 -1.60 -24.71
N ALA A 231 -22.18 -1.65 -23.70
CA ALA A 231 -23.47 -2.32 -23.74
C ALA A 231 -24.53 -1.43 -24.37
#